data_258b13a20945ceb110fb4a8fc91e3bdd
#
_entry.id   258b13a20945ceb110fb4a8fc91e3bdd
#
_cell.length_a   1.000
_cell.length_b   1.000
_cell.length_c   1.000
_cell.angle_alpha   90.00
_cell.angle_beta   90.00
_cell.angle_gamma   90.00
#
_symmetry.space_group_name_H-M   'P 1'
#
loop_
_entity.id
_entity.type
_entity.pdbx_description
1 polymer ?
#
loop_
_entity_poly.entity_id
_entity_poly.type
_entity_poly.pdbx_seq_one_letter_code
_entity_poly.pdbx_strand_id
1 'polypeptide(L)'
;MIAPASMSTPPEAPAQASASGSSAAPSALRIAVVGHTNAGKTSLLRTLTRRAAFGEVSDRPGVTRHVERIDLLLQGEVAVRFFDTPGLEDAVALLDYLQALPAQSLPAHPSRTDRVRAFLSGPEAHASFEQEAKVLRALLEHADAAMLVIDTRAPVLPKYRAEMEALAWCARPIMPVLNFVRAAGSRQDGWRAALRDAGLHACAAFDAVAPFNGAETALYRDLAALLPERRRQLEDIARQLEQQAQDRQRAARLAIASALVSVAAMRRSIAAGEYADPARRDAFIHAFQQDCAA
;
A
#
# COMPACT_ATOMS: atom_id res chain seq x y z
N MET A 1 20.03 25.49 84.91
CA MET A 1 20.56 25.39 83.57
C MET A 1 19.52 24.64 82.78
N ILE A 2 18.75 25.33 81.92
CA ILE A 2 17.64 24.89 81.19
C ILE A 2 18.13 24.64 79.73
N ALA A 3 18.04 23.40 79.26
CA ALA A 3 18.33 23.07 77.86
C ALA A 3 17.17 23.46 76.95
N PRO A 4 17.41 23.95 75.72
CA PRO A 4 16.35 24.33 74.81
C PRO A 4 15.80 23.12 74.03
N ALA A 5 14.48 23.17 73.86
CA ALA A 5 13.69 22.18 73.14
C ALA A 5 14.03 22.14 71.64
N SER A 6 14.14 20.95 71.13
CA SER A 6 14.26 20.66 69.69
C SER A 6 12.92 20.83 68.97
N MET A 7 12.86 21.75 68.03
CA MET A 7 11.73 21.89 67.07
C MET A 7 11.74 20.76 66.03
N SER A 8 10.67 19.98 66.03
CA SER A 8 10.41 18.96 65.01
C SER A 8 9.86 19.61 63.75
N THR A 9 10.51 19.36 62.64
CA THR A 9 10.06 19.72 61.29
C THR A 9 8.90 18.80 60.87
N PRO A 10 7.84 19.30 60.24
CA PRO A 10 6.76 18.46 59.73
C PRO A 10 7.19 17.66 58.48
N PRO A 11 6.59 16.49 58.23
CA PRO A 11 6.97 15.65 57.07
C PRO A 11 6.50 16.29 55.77
N GLU A 12 7.43 16.33 54.82
CA GLU A 12 7.27 16.73 53.45
C GLU A 12 6.30 15.75 52.74
N ALA A 13 5.25 16.29 52.11
CA ALA A 13 4.28 15.51 51.31
C ALA A 13 4.95 14.93 50.07
N PRO A 14 4.59 13.70 49.63
CA PRO A 14 5.19 13.14 48.43
C PRO A 14 4.73 13.93 47.19
N ALA A 15 5.70 14.40 46.40
CA ALA A 15 5.51 15.02 45.12
C ALA A 15 4.74 14.06 44.21
N GLN A 16 3.56 14.46 43.79
CA GLN A 16 2.81 13.79 42.76
C GLN A 16 3.60 13.90 41.45
N ALA A 17 4.22 12.81 41.02
CA ALA A 17 4.78 12.64 39.71
C ALA A 17 3.63 12.69 38.71
N SER A 18 3.42 13.86 38.09
CA SER A 18 2.58 14.02 36.92
C SER A 18 3.21 13.22 35.75
N ALA A 19 2.76 11.98 35.58
CA ALA A 19 3.00 11.21 34.38
C ALA A 19 2.23 11.87 33.22
N SER A 20 2.83 12.91 32.64
CA SER A 20 2.44 13.39 31.33
C SER A 20 2.90 12.35 30.31
N GLY A 21 2.09 11.31 30.10
CA GLY A 21 2.20 10.41 28.98
C GLY A 21 1.94 11.19 27.70
N SER A 22 2.99 11.78 27.14
CA SER A 22 3.00 12.25 25.76
C SER A 22 2.79 11.03 24.88
N SER A 23 1.54 10.78 24.49
CA SER A 23 1.20 9.86 23.40
C SER A 23 1.72 10.52 22.11
N ALA A 24 2.99 10.31 21.79
CA ALA A 24 3.52 10.64 20.49
C ALA A 24 2.64 9.92 19.46
N ALA A 25 2.08 10.66 18.50
CA ALA A 25 1.33 10.07 17.41
C ALA A 25 2.16 8.94 16.78
N PRO A 26 1.58 7.78 16.53
CA PRO A 26 2.34 6.65 15.98
C PRO A 26 3.01 7.08 14.68
N SER A 27 4.31 6.80 14.57
CA SER A 27 5.05 7.09 13.34
C SER A 27 4.38 6.42 12.14
N ALA A 28 4.40 7.08 10.97
CA ALA A 28 3.85 6.51 9.74
C ALA A 28 4.38 5.09 9.50
N LEU A 29 3.48 4.17 9.15
CA LEU A 29 3.85 2.81 8.77
C LEU A 29 4.65 2.85 7.46
N ARG A 30 5.78 2.14 7.39
CA ARG A 30 6.67 2.13 6.25
C ARG A 30 6.60 0.77 5.54
N ILE A 31 6.22 0.76 4.28
CA ILE A 31 6.01 -0.46 3.50
C ILE A 31 6.83 -0.41 2.21
N ALA A 32 7.72 -1.38 2.00
CA ALA A 32 8.37 -1.58 0.71
C ALA A 32 7.43 -2.38 -0.20
N VAL A 33 7.20 -1.90 -1.42
CA VAL A 33 6.44 -2.61 -2.44
C VAL A 33 7.42 -3.27 -3.38
N VAL A 34 7.53 -4.58 -3.27
CA VAL A 34 8.55 -5.41 -3.93
C VAL A 34 7.87 -6.41 -4.87
N GLY A 35 8.64 -7.05 -5.73
CA GLY A 35 8.16 -8.06 -6.66
C GLY A 35 8.79 -7.92 -8.04
N HIS A 36 8.55 -8.90 -8.88
CA HIS A 36 9.13 -8.98 -10.21
C HIS A 36 8.77 -7.77 -11.09
N THR A 37 9.57 -7.54 -12.12
CA THR A 37 9.28 -6.53 -13.15
C THR A 37 7.89 -6.77 -13.76
N ASN A 38 7.12 -5.72 -13.94
CA ASN A 38 5.74 -5.73 -14.48
C ASN A 38 4.69 -6.47 -13.63
N ALA A 39 4.98 -6.83 -12.38
CA ALA A 39 3.97 -7.41 -11.48
C ALA A 39 2.83 -6.42 -11.11
N GLY A 40 2.98 -5.15 -11.44
CA GLY A 40 1.98 -4.12 -11.18
C GLY A 40 2.19 -3.33 -9.88
N LYS A 41 3.42 -3.25 -9.36
CA LYS A 41 3.78 -2.52 -8.13
C LYS A 41 3.32 -1.06 -8.15
N THR A 42 3.77 -0.30 -9.15
CA THR A 42 3.40 1.10 -9.33
C THR A 42 1.89 1.30 -9.54
N SER A 43 1.23 0.38 -10.28
CA SER A 43 -0.22 0.40 -10.45
C SER A 43 -0.96 0.17 -9.13
N LEU A 44 -0.50 -0.77 -8.30
CA LEU A 44 -1.01 -1.00 -6.96
C LEU A 44 -0.92 0.29 -6.12
N LEU A 45 0.25 0.94 -6.11
CA LEU A 45 0.48 2.17 -5.35
C LEU A 45 -0.40 3.33 -5.82
N ARG A 46 -0.57 3.50 -7.14
CA ARG A 46 -1.50 4.50 -7.70
C ARG A 46 -2.92 4.30 -7.18
N THR A 47 -3.36 3.07 -7.15
CA THR A 47 -4.70 2.72 -6.68
C THR A 47 -4.85 2.96 -5.18
N LEU A 48 -3.91 2.49 -4.37
CA LEU A 48 -3.95 2.65 -2.91
C LEU A 48 -3.84 4.12 -2.46
N THR A 49 -3.03 4.92 -3.16
CA THR A 49 -2.81 6.33 -2.81
C THR A 49 -3.70 7.29 -3.58
N ARG A 50 -4.46 6.79 -4.57
CA ARG A 50 -5.33 7.57 -5.47
C ARG A 50 -4.58 8.68 -6.22
N ARG A 51 -3.30 8.45 -6.50
CA ARG A 51 -2.42 9.37 -7.24
C ARG A 51 -2.14 8.82 -8.62
N ALA A 52 -2.99 9.15 -9.60
CA ALA A 52 -2.87 8.67 -10.98
C ALA A 52 -1.54 9.07 -11.66
N ALA A 53 -0.97 10.22 -11.28
CA ALA A 53 0.26 10.74 -11.86
C ALA A 53 1.56 10.25 -11.20
N PHE A 54 1.47 9.36 -10.19
CA PHE A 54 2.67 8.81 -9.54
C PHE A 54 3.33 7.76 -10.42
N GLY A 55 4.66 7.85 -10.55
CA GLY A 55 5.51 6.89 -11.25
C GLY A 55 5.19 6.77 -12.76
N GLU A 56 5.98 6.01 -13.47
CA GLU A 56 5.78 5.67 -14.87
C GLU A 56 5.24 4.24 -14.99
N VAL A 57 4.13 4.04 -15.70
CA VAL A 57 3.59 2.71 -16.00
C VAL A 57 3.72 2.46 -17.49
N SER A 58 4.47 1.42 -17.84
CA SER A 58 4.70 1.00 -19.22
C SER A 58 4.80 -0.52 -19.27
N ASP A 59 4.49 -1.09 -20.42
CA ASP A 59 4.72 -2.52 -20.67
C ASP A 59 6.20 -2.87 -20.90
N ARG A 60 7.08 -1.86 -20.87
CA ARG A 60 8.52 -2.08 -21.03
C ARG A 60 9.13 -2.53 -19.69
N PRO A 61 9.95 -3.59 -19.67
CA PRO A 61 10.66 -4.05 -18.49
C PRO A 61 11.57 -2.95 -17.89
N GLY A 62 11.68 -2.91 -16.54
CA GLY A 62 12.64 -2.05 -15.85
C GLY A 62 12.28 -0.55 -15.82
N VAL A 63 10.98 -0.21 -15.91
CA VAL A 63 10.54 1.20 -15.87
C VAL A 63 10.93 1.90 -14.59
N THR A 64 10.71 1.27 -13.42
CA THR A 64 11.11 1.83 -12.12
C THR A 64 12.57 1.47 -11.85
N ARG A 65 13.48 2.43 -11.97
CA ARG A 65 14.93 2.23 -11.73
C ARG A 65 15.41 2.77 -10.38
N HIS A 66 14.59 3.54 -9.71
CA HIS A 66 14.90 4.16 -8.42
C HIS A 66 13.81 3.80 -7.41
N VAL A 67 14.17 3.82 -6.14
CA VAL A 67 13.17 3.69 -5.07
C VAL A 67 12.45 5.02 -4.93
N GLU A 68 11.16 5.05 -5.22
CA GLU A 68 10.32 6.22 -5.11
C GLU A 68 9.46 6.15 -3.86
N ARG A 69 9.28 7.29 -3.19
CA ARG A 69 8.44 7.40 -2.00
C ARG A 69 7.08 7.99 -2.34
N ILE A 70 6.02 7.34 -1.85
CA ILE A 70 4.66 7.86 -1.93
C ILE A 70 3.94 7.67 -0.60
N ASP A 71 3.29 8.73 -0.14
CA ASP A 71 2.60 8.73 1.15
C ASP A 71 1.08 8.62 0.96
N LEU A 72 0.44 7.72 1.71
CA LEU A 72 -1.01 7.69 1.90
C LEU A 72 -1.35 8.67 3.01
N LEU A 73 -2.14 9.68 2.68
CA LEU A 73 -2.63 10.67 3.63
C LEU A 73 -4.04 10.32 4.10
N LEU A 74 -4.24 10.31 5.39
CA LEU A 74 -5.56 10.21 6.01
C LEU A 74 -5.73 11.40 6.95
N GLN A 75 -6.81 12.16 6.77
CA GLN A 75 -7.09 13.37 7.55
C GLN A 75 -5.94 14.41 7.55
N GLY A 76 -5.16 14.44 6.46
CA GLY A 76 -4.01 15.35 6.33
C GLY A 76 -2.69 14.82 6.90
N GLU A 77 -2.71 13.72 7.63
CA GLU A 77 -1.53 13.09 8.23
C GLU A 77 -1.03 11.92 7.37
N VAL A 78 0.29 11.66 7.42
CA VAL A 78 0.89 10.51 6.74
C VAL A 78 0.60 9.25 7.54
N ALA A 79 -0.36 8.45 7.07
CA ALA A 79 -0.72 7.18 7.69
C ALA A 79 0.22 6.04 7.28
N VAL A 80 0.52 5.95 5.98
CA VAL A 80 1.44 4.95 5.42
C VAL A 80 2.41 5.61 4.45
N ARG A 81 3.67 5.23 4.54
CA ARG A 81 4.73 5.59 3.61
C ARG A 81 5.12 4.37 2.81
N PHE A 82 4.87 4.41 1.52
CA PHE A 82 5.27 3.37 0.60
C PHE A 82 6.59 3.70 -0.07
N PHE A 83 7.37 2.66 -0.33
CA PHE A 83 8.57 2.70 -1.15
C PHE A 83 8.33 1.83 -2.39
N ASP A 84 8.10 2.46 -3.55
CA ASP A 84 8.06 1.74 -4.84
C ASP A 84 9.48 1.35 -5.21
N THR A 85 9.71 0.08 -5.48
CA THR A 85 11.05 -0.46 -5.75
C THR A 85 11.16 -0.95 -7.19
N PRO A 86 12.39 -1.00 -7.73
CA PRO A 86 12.65 -1.72 -8.98
C PRO A 86 12.16 -3.17 -8.92
N GLY A 87 12.00 -3.81 -10.06
CA GLY A 87 11.77 -5.25 -10.12
C GLY A 87 13.03 -6.02 -9.78
N LEU A 88 12.89 -7.16 -9.10
CA LEU A 88 13.95 -8.15 -8.98
C LEU A 88 14.04 -8.89 -10.31
N GLU A 89 15.12 -8.67 -11.06
CA GLU A 89 15.28 -9.24 -12.40
C GLU A 89 16.05 -10.56 -12.34
N ASP A 90 17.15 -10.61 -11.60
CA ASP A 90 18.00 -11.80 -11.46
C ASP A 90 18.12 -12.28 -10.00
N ALA A 91 16.96 -12.64 -9.44
CA ALA A 91 16.90 -13.14 -8.07
C ALA A 91 17.64 -14.49 -7.89
N VAL A 92 17.80 -15.29 -8.96
CA VAL A 92 18.50 -16.57 -8.87
C VAL A 92 20.00 -16.33 -8.68
N ALA A 93 20.62 -15.55 -9.58
CA ALA A 93 22.03 -15.21 -9.45
C ALA A 93 22.35 -14.45 -8.17
N LEU A 94 21.47 -13.55 -7.74
CA LEU A 94 21.58 -12.86 -6.46
C LEU A 94 21.61 -13.86 -5.30
N LEU A 95 20.71 -14.82 -5.26
CA LEU A 95 20.62 -15.80 -4.19
C LEU A 95 21.87 -16.69 -4.15
N ASP A 96 22.33 -17.15 -5.31
CA ASP A 96 23.57 -17.92 -5.45
C ASP A 96 24.78 -17.10 -4.92
N TYR A 97 24.85 -15.81 -5.29
CA TYR A 97 25.89 -14.91 -4.80
C TYR A 97 25.84 -14.75 -3.27
N LEU A 98 24.65 -14.50 -2.70
CA LEU A 98 24.49 -14.39 -1.25
C LEU A 98 24.91 -15.67 -0.50
N GLN A 99 24.67 -16.85 -1.08
CA GLN A 99 25.08 -18.13 -0.53
C GLN A 99 26.59 -18.34 -0.62
N ALA A 100 27.23 -17.87 -1.69
CA ALA A 100 28.65 -18.02 -1.97
C ALA A 100 29.54 -16.96 -1.30
N LEU A 101 28.98 -15.99 -0.54
CA LEU A 101 29.76 -14.97 0.13
C LEU A 101 30.87 -15.58 1.00
N PRO A 102 32.13 -15.08 0.87
CA PRO A 102 33.28 -15.66 1.58
C PRO A 102 33.17 -15.44 3.09
N ALA A 103 33.65 -16.43 3.86
CA ALA A 103 33.57 -16.42 5.32
C ALA A 103 34.26 -15.19 5.96
N GLN A 104 35.27 -14.63 5.30
CA GLN A 104 36.02 -13.45 5.78
C GLN A 104 35.13 -12.18 5.78
N SER A 105 34.07 -12.16 4.96
CA SER A 105 33.11 -11.04 4.88
C SER A 105 31.95 -11.16 5.87
N LEU A 106 31.93 -12.21 6.68
CA LEU A 106 30.81 -12.61 7.50
C LEU A 106 31.22 -12.78 8.96
N PRO A 107 30.32 -12.59 9.95
CA PRO A 107 30.57 -12.94 11.33
C PRO A 107 30.79 -14.45 11.51
N ALA A 108 31.29 -14.89 12.67
CA ALA A 108 31.60 -16.30 12.94
C ALA A 108 30.41 -17.26 12.73
N HIS A 109 29.20 -16.81 13.03
CA HIS A 109 27.95 -17.56 12.82
C HIS A 109 26.95 -16.70 12.06
N PRO A 110 27.08 -16.58 10.72
CA PRO A 110 26.30 -15.63 9.97
C PRO A 110 24.84 -16.08 9.82
N SER A 111 23.91 -15.20 10.15
CA SER A 111 22.51 -15.34 9.76
C SER A 111 22.34 -15.02 8.27
N ARG A 112 21.16 -15.36 7.72
CA ARG A 112 20.79 -14.96 6.36
C ARG A 112 20.82 -13.44 6.21
N THR A 113 20.35 -12.71 7.22
CA THR A 113 20.36 -11.23 7.22
C THR A 113 21.76 -10.65 7.23
N ASP A 114 22.72 -11.28 7.90
CA ASP A 114 24.12 -10.83 7.88
C ASP A 114 24.74 -10.97 6.49
N ARG A 115 24.35 -12.00 5.73
CA ARG A 115 24.78 -12.14 4.33
C ARG A 115 24.20 -11.02 3.46
N VAL A 116 22.94 -10.64 3.66
CA VAL A 116 22.34 -9.49 2.95
C VAL A 116 23.08 -8.19 3.31
N ARG A 117 23.40 -7.96 4.59
CA ARG A 117 24.15 -6.76 5.01
C ARG A 117 25.57 -6.74 4.41
N ALA A 118 26.28 -7.87 4.43
CA ALA A 118 27.60 -7.97 3.82
C ALA A 118 27.55 -7.70 2.31
N PHE A 119 26.56 -8.24 1.60
CA PHE A 119 26.31 -7.94 0.19
C PHE A 119 26.07 -6.44 -0.03
N LEU A 120 25.17 -5.81 0.72
CA LEU A 120 24.82 -4.39 0.57
C LEU A 120 26.01 -3.44 0.81
N SER A 121 27.02 -3.89 1.57
CA SER A 121 28.26 -3.16 1.81
C SER A 121 29.36 -3.51 0.79
N GLY A 122 29.15 -4.51 -0.04
CA GLY A 122 30.12 -5.01 -1.03
C GLY A 122 30.02 -4.29 -2.39
N PRO A 123 31.02 -4.49 -3.26
CA PRO A 123 31.07 -3.84 -4.57
C PRO A 123 29.95 -4.27 -5.53
N GLU A 124 29.51 -5.54 -5.48
CA GLU A 124 28.51 -6.09 -6.37
C GLU A 124 27.11 -5.45 -6.19
N ALA A 125 26.85 -4.92 -5.00
CA ALA A 125 25.63 -4.14 -4.73
C ALA A 125 25.58 -2.79 -5.50
N HIS A 126 26.70 -2.35 -6.06
CA HIS A 126 26.83 -1.13 -6.87
C HIS A 126 27.19 -1.44 -8.33
N ALA A 127 27.33 -2.71 -8.68
CA ALA A 127 27.71 -3.17 -10.01
C ALA A 127 26.65 -4.13 -10.57
N SER A 128 26.90 -5.44 -10.49
CA SER A 128 26.07 -6.46 -11.16
C SER A 128 24.66 -6.56 -10.61
N PHE A 129 24.45 -6.24 -9.32
CA PHE A 129 23.14 -6.36 -8.63
C PHE A 129 22.62 -5.02 -8.08
N GLU A 130 22.85 -3.92 -8.80
CA GLU A 130 22.46 -2.58 -8.33
C GLU A 130 20.94 -2.46 -8.07
N GLN A 131 20.11 -3.06 -8.94
CA GLN A 131 18.65 -2.96 -8.80
C GLN A 131 18.16 -3.82 -7.63
N GLU A 132 18.67 -5.03 -7.51
CA GLU A 132 18.38 -5.95 -6.41
C GLU A 132 18.83 -5.37 -5.07
N ALA A 133 20.00 -4.74 -5.03
CA ALA A 133 20.52 -4.06 -3.84
C ALA A 133 19.60 -2.93 -3.37
N LYS A 134 19.02 -2.15 -4.31
CA LYS A 134 18.03 -1.11 -3.98
C LYS A 134 16.79 -1.71 -3.30
N VAL A 135 16.29 -2.85 -3.80
CA VAL A 135 15.14 -3.56 -3.23
C VAL A 135 15.46 -4.06 -1.82
N LEU A 136 16.57 -4.79 -1.65
CA LEU A 136 16.96 -5.34 -0.36
C LEU A 136 17.27 -4.24 0.67
N ARG A 137 17.90 -3.14 0.23
CA ARG A 137 18.18 -1.97 1.09
C ARG A 137 16.87 -1.29 1.53
N ALA A 138 15.93 -1.06 0.61
CA ALA A 138 14.63 -0.48 0.94
C ALA A 138 13.90 -1.33 1.99
N LEU A 139 13.92 -2.66 1.84
CA LEU A 139 13.27 -3.57 2.76
C LEU A 139 13.99 -3.64 4.12
N LEU A 140 15.32 -3.77 4.11
CA LEU A 140 16.10 -4.00 5.33
C LEU A 140 16.21 -2.73 6.20
N GLU A 141 16.46 -1.56 5.58
CA GLU A 141 16.82 -0.33 6.27
C GLU A 141 15.64 0.65 6.44
N HIS A 142 14.66 0.62 5.52
CA HIS A 142 13.65 1.67 5.46
C HIS A 142 12.23 1.20 5.76
N ALA A 143 11.93 -0.10 5.62
CA ALA A 143 10.57 -0.61 5.75
C ALA A 143 10.32 -1.38 7.05
N ASP A 144 9.09 -1.28 7.55
CA ASP A 144 8.59 -2.09 8.66
C ASP A 144 8.08 -3.46 8.15
N ALA A 145 7.60 -3.51 6.90
CA ALA A 145 7.14 -4.71 6.20
C ALA A 145 7.26 -4.56 4.68
N ALA A 146 7.12 -5.66 3.96
CA ALA A 146 7.01 -5.68 2.50
C ALA A 146 5.61 -6.10 2.03
N MET A 147 5.14 -5.51 0.93
CA MET A 147 4.10 -6.06 0.06
C MET A 147 4.77 -6.68 -1.16
N LEU A 148 4.73 -8.00 -1.27
CA LEU A 148 5.23 -8.74 -2.42
C LEU A 148 4.13 -8.86 -3.48
N VAL A 149 4.19 -8.03 -4.51
CA VAL A 149 3.19 -8.00 -5.59
C VAL A 149 3.49 -9.11 -6.60
N ILE A 150 2.49 -9.95 -6.83
CA ILE A 150 2.58 -11.15 -7.67
C ILE A 150 1.59 -11.03 -8.84
N ASP A 151 2.09 -11.18 -10.06
CA ASP A 151 1.25 -11.34 -11.25
C ASP A 151 0.73 -12.78 -11.33
N THR A 152 -0.54 -13.00 -11.03
CA THR A 152 -1.15 -14.33 -11.04
C THR A 152 -1.34 -14.92 -12.43
N ARG A 153 -1.16 -14.15 -13.50
CA ARG A 153 -1.20 -14.65 -14.89
C ARG A 153 0.05 -15.46 -15.23
N ALA A 154 1.18 -15.13 -14.60
CA ALA A 154 2.42 -15.86 -14.76
C ALA A 154 2.39 -17.21 -14.02
N PRO A 155 3.00 -18.28 -14.57
CA PRO A 155 3.20 -19.52 -13.85
C PRO A 155 4.23 -19.34 -12.73
N VAL A 156 4.17 -20.18 -11.71
CA VAL A 156 5.19 -20.22 -10.65
C VAL A 156 6.49 -20.78 -11.20
N LEU A 157 7.47 -19.94 -11.43
CA LEU A 157 8.79 -20.30 -11.96
C LEU A 157 9.86 -20.30 -10.85
N PRO A 158 11.00 -20.98 -11.05
CA PRO A 158 12.12 -21.00 -10.09
C PRO A 158 12.60 -19.60 -9.70
N LYS A 159 12.64 -18.63 -10.61
CA LYS A 159 13.01 -17.24 -10.34
C LYS A 159 12.16 -16.58 -9.27
N TYR A 160 10.85 -16.85 -9.25
CA TYR A 160 9.96 -16.29 -8.22
C TYR A 160 10.17 -16.94 -6.85
N ARG A 161 10.57 -18.22 -6.81
CA ARG A 161 10.96 -18.89 -5.57
C ARG A 161 12.25 -18.29 -5.01
N ALA A 162 13.23 -18.04 -5.86
CA ALA A 162 14.47 -17.36 -5.48
C ALA A 162 14.21 -15.93 -4.99
N GLU A 163 13.30 -15.21 -5.63
CA GLU A 163 12.86 -13.88 -5.20
C GLU A 163 12.25 -13.90 -3.79
N MET A 164 11.30 -14.80 -3.53
CA MET A 164 10.70 -14.96 -2.21
C MET A 164 11.74 -15.32 -1.15
N GLU A 165 12.69 -16.19 -1.48
CA GLU A 165 13.77 -16.59 -0.57
C GLU A 165 14.73 -15.42 -0.27
N ALA A 166 15.18 -14.69 -1.30
CA ALA A 166 16.08 -13.55 -1.12
C ALA A 166 15.43 -12.45 -0.25
N LEU A 167 14.13 -12.16 -0.47
CA LEU A 167 13.38 -11.22 0.34
C LEU A 167 13.23 -11.69 1.79
N ALA A 168 12.97 -12.99 2.01
CA ALA A 168 12.86 -13.57 3.35
C ALA A 168 14.15 -13.44 4.15
N TRP A 169 15.32 -13.37 3.50
CA TRP A 169 16.61 -13.16 4.16
C TRP A 169 16.75 -11.78 4.81
N CYS A 170 15.91 -10.82 4.45
CA CYS A 170 15.85 -9.51 5.13
C CYS A 170 15.18 -9.56 6.51
N ALA A 171 14.59 -10.70 6.91
CA ALA A 171 13.92 -10.89 8.19
C ALA A 171 12.86 -9.80 8.48
N ARG A 172 12.14 -9.34 7.45
CA ARG A 172 11.00 -8.44 7.57
C ARG A 172 9.71 -9.21 7.27
N PRO A 173 8.59 -8.86 7.90
CA PRO A 173 7.29 -9.41 7.54
C PRO A 173 6.97 -9.14 6.06
N ILE A 174 6.55 -10.19 5.35
CA ILE A 174 6.22 -10.11 3.92
C ILE A 174 4.75 -10.49 3.76
N MET A 175 3.97 -9.61 3.16
CA MET A 175 2.61 -9.90 2.74
C MET A 175 2.53 -10.01 1.21
N PRO A 176 2.36 -11.22 0.67
CA PRO A 176 2.05 -11.41 -0.73
C PRO A 176 0.71 -10.76 -1.11
N VAL A 177 0.72 -10.02 -2.22
CA VAL A 177 -0.45 -9.38 -2.83
C VAL A 177 -0.65 -9.97 -4.22
N LEU A 178 -1.66 -10.81 -4.35
CA LEU A 178 -2.01 -11.45 -5.62
C LEU A 178 -2.75 -10.44 -6.50
N ASN A 179 -2.09 -10.00 -7.57
CA ASN A 179 -2.61 -9.07 -8.56
C ASN A 179 -3.13 -9.82 -9.80
N PHE A 180 -4.02 -9.17 -10.57
CA PHE A 180 -4.65 -9.74 -11.78
C PHE A 180 -5.45 -11.02 -11.52
N VAL A 181 -6.04 -11.14 -10.34
CA VAL A 181 -6.77 -12.36 -9.94
C VAL A 181 -8.04 -12.59 -10.76
N ARG A 182 -8.58 -11.54 -11.40
CA ARG A 182 -9.75 -11.60 -12.29
C ARG A 182 -9.40 -11.84 -13.75
N ALA A 183 -8.12 -11.82 -14.09
CA ALA A 183 -7.70 -12.05 -15.47
C ALA A 183 -8.01 -13.48 -15.92
N ALA A 184 -8.40 -13.62 -17.20
CA ALA A 184 -8.51 -14.94 -17.81
C ALA A 184 -7.15 -15.64 -17.75
N GLY A 185 -7.12 -16.87 -17.23
CA GLY A 185 -5.89 -17.63 -17.05
C GLY A 185 -5.11 -17.31 -15.76
N SER A 186 -5.71 -16.59 -14.80
CA SER A 186 -5.14 -16.43 -13.46
C SER A 186 -4.85 -17.79 -12.81
N ARG A 187 -3.64 -17.92 -12.25
CA ARG A 187 -3.12 -19.13 -11.59
C ARG A 187 -3.07 -18.96 -10.08
N GLN A 188 -4.07 -18.30 -9.54
CA GLN A 188 -4.13 -17.94 -8.13
C GLN A 188 -3.91 -19.13 -7.19
N ASP A 189 -4.49 -20.29 -7.47
CA ASP A 189 -4.36 -21.48 -6.61
C ASP A 189 -2.93 -22.03 -6.60
N GLY A 190 -2.27 -22.05 -7.76
CA GLY A 190 -0.86 -22.44 -7.88
C GLY A 190 0.06 -21.49 -7.09
N TRP A 191 -0.20 -20.19 -7.16
CA TRP A 191 0.53 -19.19 -6.37
C TRP A 191 0.28 -19.35 -4.87
N ARG A 192 -0.96 -19.56 -4.44
CA ARG A 192 -1.28 -19.83 -3.03
C ARG A 192 -0.57 -21.09 -2.50
N ALA A 193 -0.47 -22.14 -3.31
CA ALA A 193 0.30 -23.33 -2.95
C ALA A 193 1.79 -22.99 -2.79
N ALA A 194 2.41 -22.34 -3.77
CA ALA A 194 3.82 -21.96 -3.72
C ALA A 194 4.15 -21.03 -2.54
N LEU A 195 3.26 -20.11 -2.20
CA LEU A 195 3.41 -19.22 -1.05
C LEU A 195 3.39 -20.00 0.28
N ARG A 196 2.48 -20.97 0.43
CA ARG A 196 2.45 -21.84 1.61
C ARG A 196 3.73 -22.67 1.73
N ASP A 197 4.24 -23.21 0.61
CA ASP A 197 5.51 -23.95 0.57
C ASP A 197 6.69 -23.06 1.01
N ALA A 198 6.64 -21.75 0.71
CA ALA A 198 7.63 -20.77 1.13
C ALA A 198 7.42 -20.22 2.56
N GLY A 199 6.40 -20.73 3.30
CA GLY A 199 6.07 -20.26 4.64
C GLY A 199 5.31 -18.93 4.70
N LEU A 200 4.83 -18.42 3.55
CA LEU A 200 4.05 -17.18 3.45
C LEU A 200 2.56 -17.50 3.46
N HIS A 201 2.00 -17.71 4.65
CA HIS A 201 0.62 -18.18 4.85
C HIS A 201 -0.42 -17.07 4.70
N ALA A 202 -0.08 -15.83 5.08
CA ALA A 202 -0.96 -14.67 4.88
C ALA A 202 -0.76 -14.14 3.46
N CYS A 203 -1.84 -13.98 2.69
CA CYS A 203 -1.78 -13.34 1.37
C CYS A 203 -3.11 -12.65 1.06
N ALA A 204 -3.02 -11.43 0.51
CA ALA A 204 -4.16 -10.66 0.06
C ALA A 204 -4.40 -10.84 -1.43
N ALA A 205 -5.67 -10.79 -1.87
CA ALA A 205 -6.02 -10.66 -3.27
C ALA A 205 -6.40 -9.19 -3.55
N PHE A 206 -5.70 -8.55 -4.47
CA PHE A 206 -5.94 -7.15 -4.82
C PHE A 206 -5.67 -6.93 -6.30
N ASP A 207 -6.71 -6.65 -7.06
CA ASP A 207 -6.57 -6.30 -8.47
C ASP A 207 -6.33 -4.79 -8.61
N ALA A 208 -5.12 -4.40 -9.00
CA ALA A 208 -4.71 -3.00 -9.08
C ALA A 208 -5.45 -2.22 -10.18
N VAL A 209 -5.95 -2.91 -11.21
CA VAL A 209 -6.68 -2.28 -12.33
C VAL A 209 -8.17 -2.15 -12.02
N ALA A 210 -8.73 -3.15 -11.36
CA ALA A 210 -10.16 -3.20 -11.02
C ALA A 210 -10.36 -3.74 -9.59
N PRO A 211 -10.00 -2.95 -8.56
CA PRO A 211 -10.14 -3.39 -7.18
C PRO A 211 -11.59 -3.67 -6.84
N PHE A 212 -11.82 -4.75 -6.07
CA PHE A 212 -13.18 -5.01 -5.59
C PHE A 212 -13.56 -4.02 -4.50
N ASN A 213 -14.85 -3.90 -4.29
CA ASN A 213 -15.36 -3.06 -3.22
C ASN A 213 -14.83 -3.57 -1.85
N GLY A 214 -14.21 -2.70 -1.07
CA GLY A 214 -13.60 -3.06 0.20
C GLY A 214 -12.21 -3.73 0.14
N ALA A 215 -11.62 -3.92 -1.04
CA ALA A 215 -10.30 -4.55 -1.18
C ALA A 215 -9.18 -3.80 -0.43
N GLU A 216 -9.20 -2.46 -0.45
CA GLU A 216 -8.25 -1.64 0.30
C GLU A 216 -8.36 -1.92 1.82
N THR A 217 -9.57 -1.92 2.35
CA THR A 217 -9.84 -2.17 3.77
C THR A 217 -9.40 -3.58 4.18
N ALA A 218 -9.69 -4.60 3.34
CA ALA A 218 -9.27 -5.96 3.57
C ALA A 218 -7.75 -6.08 3.61
N LEU A 219 -7.03 -5.43 2.68
CA LEU A 219 -5.57 -5.42 2.62
C LEU A 219 -4.93 -4.92 3.92
N TYR A 220 -5.46 -3.83 4.51
CA TYR A 220 -4.93 -3.30 5.78
C TYR A 220 -5.30 -4.18 6.97
N ARG A 221 -6.45 -4.87 6.95
CA ARG A 221 -6.81 -5.86 7.98
C ARG A 221 -5.90 -7.09 7.93
N ASP A 222 -5.55 -7.57 6.73
CA ASP A 222 -4.60 -8.66 6.55
C ASP A 222 -3.20 -8.26 7.05
N LEU A 223 -2.76 -7.01 6.76
CA LEU A 223 -1.53 -6.45 7.32
C LEU A 223 -1.57 -6.36 8.85
N ALA A 224 -2.72 -6.04 9.45
CA ALA A 224 -2.87 -5.96 10.90
C ALA A 224 -2.68 -7.33 11.57
N ALA A 225 -3.04 -8.42 10.90
CA ALA A 225 -2.76 -9.77 11.37
C ALA A 225 -1.26 -10.12 11.31
N LEU A 226 -0.54 -9.58 10.32
CA LEU A 226 0.90 -9.81 10.13
C LEU A 226 1.79 -8.94 11.04
N LEU A 227 1.31 -7.76 11.44
CA LEU A 227 2.05 -6.75 12.21
C LEU A 227 1.36 -6.45 13.54
N PRO A 228 1.46 -7.34 14.55
CA PRO A 228 0.73 -7.21 15.82
C PRO A 228 1.07 -5.91 16.58
N GLU A 229 2.31 -5.41 16.49
CA GLU A 229 2.71 -4.15 17.11
C GLU A 229 2.05 -2.93 16.47
N ARG A 230 1.65 -3.02 15.20
CA ARG A 230 0.99 -1.97 14.43
C ARG A 230 -0.51 -2.20 14.23
N ARG A 231 -1.06 -3.25 14.85
CA ARG A 231 -2.46 -3.68 14.66
C ARG A 231 -3.45 -2.52 14.83
N ARG A 232 -3.39 -1.79 15.93
CA ARG A 232 -4.31 -0.67 16.20
C ARG A 232 -4.25 0.39 15.10
N GLN A 233 -3.05 0.79 14.70
CA GLN A 233 -2.84 1.76 13.64
C GLN A 233 -3.43 1.28 12.30
N LEU A 234 -3.23 0.00 11.95
CA LEU A 234 -3.74 -0.59 10.72
C LEU A 234 -5.26 -0.75 10.71
N GLU A 235 -5.86 -1.12 11.85
CA GLU A 235 -7.31 -1.15 12.02
C GLU A 235 -7.93 0.24 11.93
N ASP A 236 -7.26 1.27 12.46
CA ASP A 236 -7.68 2.66 12.33
C ASP A 236 -7.63 3.15 10.88
N ILE A 237 -6.57 2.82 10.15
CA ILE A 237 -6.45 3.07 8.72
C ILE A 237 -7.60 2.40 7.96
N ALA A 238 -7.85 1.11 8.23
CA ALA A 238 -8.92 0.36 7.60
C ALA A 238 -10.30 0.99 7.84
N ARG A 239 -10.59 1.41 9.07
CA ARG A 239 -11.85 2.10 9.42
C ARG A 239 -12.00 3.44 8.72
N GLN A 240 -10.94 4.25 8.67
CA GLN A 240 -10.97 5.54 7.99
C GLN A 240 -11.18 5.40 6.48
N LEU A 241 -10.55 4.41 5.83
CA LEU A 241 -10.75 4.11 4.42
C LEU A 241 -12.18 3.64 4.14
N GLU A 242 -12.76 2.82 5.01
CA GLU A 242 -14.15 2.37 4.91
C GLU A 242 -15.13 3.54 5.05
N GLN A 243 -14.92 4.41 6.05
CA GLN A 243 -15.72 5.62 6.22
C GLN A 243 -15.64 6.52 4.99
N GLN A 244 -14.45 6.80 4.49
CA GLN A 244 -14.28 7.60 3.26
C GLN A 244 -14.98 6.97 2.05
N ALA A 245 -15.00 5.63 1.93
CA ALA A 245 -15.71 4.95 0.85
C ALA A 245 -17.23 5.14 0.98
N GLN A 246 -17.76 5.02 2.19
CA GLN A 246 -19.19 5.25 2.48
C GLN A 246 -19.59 6.71 2.19
N ASP A 247 -18.77 7.67 2.62
CA ASP A 247 -19.01 9.09 2.41
C ASP A 247 -19.01 9.44 0.91
N ARG A 248 -18.07 8.89 0.13
CA ARG A 248 -18.07 9.05 -1.34
C ARG A 248 -19.33 8.47 -1.98
N GLN A 249 -19.76 7.27 -1.56
CA GLN A 249 -20.98 6.67 -2.08
C GLN A 249 -22.21 7.50 -1.75
N ARG A 250 -22.27 8.02 -0.51
CA ARG A 250 -23.36 8.90 -0.08
C ARG A 250 -23.38 10.20 -0.89
N ALA A 251 -22.23 10.84 -1.06
CA ALA A 251 -22.10 12.05 -1.87
C ALA A 251 -22.53 11.82 -3.33
N ALA A 252 -22.07 10.71 -3.94
CA ALA A 252 -22.46 10.34 -5.30
C ALA A 252 -23.99 10.12 -5.43
N ARG A 253 -24.58 9.39 -4.48
CA ARG A 253 -26.06 9.18 -4.48
C ARG A 253 -26.82 10.48 -4.33
N LEU A 254 -26.37 11.40 -3.47
CA LEU A 254 -26.98 12.72 -3.30
C LEU A 254 -26.85 13.57 -4.58
N ALA A 255 -25.68 13.55 -5.22
CA ALA A 255 -25.46 14.27 -6.47
C ALA A 255 -26.39 13.75 -7.58
N ILE A 256 -26.50 12.42 -7.74
CA ILE A 256 -27.42 11.79 -8.70
C ILE A 256 -28.88 12.16 -8.37
N ALA A 257 -29.28 12.03 -7.12
CA ALA A 257 -30.63 12.37 -6.70
C ALA A 257 -30.98 13.86 -6.96
N SER A 258 -30.03 14.76 -6.64
CA SER A 258 -30.16 16.19 -6.91
C SER A 258 -30.29 16.49 -8.41
N ALA A 259 -29.47 15.85 -9.25
CA ALA A 259 -29.54 15.98 -10.70
C ALA A 259 -30.90 15.50 -11.23
N LEU A 260 -31.38 14.33 -10.78
CA LEU A 260 -32.66 13.79 -11.17
C LEU A 260 -33.85 14.72 -10.77
N VAL A 261 -33.80 15.26 -9.55
CA VAL A 261 -34.82 16.24 -9.08
C VAL A 261 -34.76 17.50 -9.92
N SER A 262 -33.54 18.00 -10.22
CA SER A 262 -33.39 19.20 -11.07
C SER A 262 -33.96 18.99 -12.47
N VAL A 263 -33.64 17.86 -13.10
CA VAL A 263 -34.19 17.51 -14.42
C VAL A 263 -35.72 17.34 -14.36
N ALA A 264 -36.24 16.64 -13.35
CA ALA A 264 -37.68 16.44 -13.19
C ALA A 264 -38.44 17.75 -12.91
N ALA A 265 -37.77 18.74 -12.31
CA ALA A 265 -38.35 20.06 -12.04
C ALA A 265 -38.23 21.03 -13.23
N MET A 266 -37.44 20.68 -14.25
CA MET A 266 -37.31 21.54 -15.46
C MET A 266 -38.67 21.75 -16.14
N ARG A 267 -38.97 23.00 -16.47
CA ARG A 267 -40.16 23.38 -17.18
C ARG A 267 -39.81 24.42 -18.23
N ARG A 268 -40.31 24.22 -19.42
CA ARG A 268 -40.29 25.22 -20.51
C ARG A 268 -41.70 25.47 -21.02
N SER A 269 -41.97 26.71 -21.34
CA SER A 269 -43.26 27.09 -21.95
C SER A 269 -43.05 27.35 -23.43
N ILE A 270 -43.96 26.87 -24.23
CA ILE A 270 -44.07 27.15 -25.67
C ILE A 270 -45.40 27.89 -25.93
N ALA A 271 -45.38 28.85 -26.82
CA ALA A 271 -46.61 29.56 -27.19
C ALA A 271 -47.59 28.61 -27.92
N ALA A 272 -48.90 28.78 -27.67
CA ALA A 272 -49.93 27.88 -28.22
C ALA A 272 -49.88 27.80 -29.76
N GLY A 273 -49.56 28.93 -30.44
CA GLY A 273 -49.43 28.96 -31.91
C GLY A 273 -48.21 28.20 -32.42
N GLU A 274 -47.08 28.18 -31.67
CA GLU A 274 -45.89 27.42 -32.02
C GLU A 274 -46.04 25.93 -31.72
N TYR A 275 -46.81 25.57 -30.68
CA TYR A 275 -47.11 24.18 -30.36
C TYR A 275 -48.02 23.52 -31.41
N ALA A 276 -48.88 24.32 -32.10
CA ALA A 276 -49.72 23.83 -33.17
C ALA A 276 -48.94 23.46 -34.46
N ASP A 277 -47.72 24.00 -34.65
CA ASP A 277 -46.84 23.64 -35.75
C ASP A 277 -45.99 22.40 -35.37
N PRO A 278 -46.18 21.26 -36.05
CA PRO A 278 -45.48 20.03 -35.72
C PRO A 278 -43.94 20.16 -35.75
N ALA A 279 -43.38 20.86 -36.75
CA ALA A 279 -41.93 21.01 -36.89
C ALA A 279 -41.33 21.85 -35.75
N ARG A 280 -42.00 22.94 -35.34
CA ARG A 280 -41.56 23.77 -34.21
C ARG A 280 -41.71 23.08 -32.88
N ARG A 281 -42.79 22.32 -32.69
CA ARG A 281 -43.00 21.51 -31.51
C ARG A 281 -41.88 20.47 -31.35
N ASP A 282 -41.53 19.74 -32.41
CA ASP A 282 -40.56 18.70 -32.38
C ASP A 282 -39.13 19.28 -32.13
N ALA A 283 -38.83 20.44 -32.76
CA ALA A 283 -37.58 21.18 -32.47
C ALA A 283 -37.50 21.65 -31.02
N PHE A 284 -38.59 22.14 -30.43
CA PHE A 284 -38.66 22.54 -29.03
C PHE A 284 -38.46 21.35 -28.08
N ILE A 285 -39.12 20.22 -28.35
CA ILE A 285 -38.95 18.98 -27.55
C ILE A 285 -37.51 18.51 -27.61
N HIS A 286 -36.91 18.49 -28.79
CA HIS A 286 -35.51 18.08 -28.94
C HIS A 286 -34.55 19.00 -28.19
N ALA A 287 -34.70 20.31 -28.28
CA ALA A 287 -33.90 21.28 -27.54
C ALA A 287 -34.07 21.11 -26.01
N PHE A 288 -35.29 20.86 -25.54
CA PHE A 288 -35.59 20.61 -24.12
C PHE A 288 -34.94 19.32 -23.64
N GLN A 289 -34.94 18.25 -24.45
CA GLN A 289 -34.26 16.99 -24.13
C GLN A 289 -32.75 17.16 -24.04
N GLN A 290 -32.16 17.98 -24.93
CA GLN A 290 -30.70 18.28 -24.86
C GLN A 290 -30.33 19.05 -23.59
N ASP A 291 -31.15 20.04 -23.19
CA ASP A 291 -30.95 20.79 -21.95
C ASP A 291 -31.08 19.91 -20.68
N CYS A 292 -31.93 18.88 -20.73
CA CYS A 292 -32.05 17.91 -19.63
C CYS A 292 -30.88 16.94 -19.56
N ALA A 293 -30.11 16.77 -20.63
CA ALA A 293 -28.97 15.85 -20.73
C ALA A 293 -27.62 16.54 -20.47
N ALA A 294 -27.58 17.88 -20.52
CA ALA A 294 -26.40 18.71 -20.22
C ALA A 294 -26.25 18.95 -18.71
#